data_2460aa2fcf687b068a9455cc04bc3a20
#
_entry.id   2460aa2fcf687b068a9455cc04bc3a20
#
_cell.length_a   1.000
_cell.length_b   1.000
_cell.length_c   1.000
_cell.angle_alpha   90.00
_cell.angle_beta   90.00
_cell.angle_gamma   90.00
#
_symmetry.space_group_name_H-M   'P 1'
#
loop_
_entity.id
_entity.type
_entity.pdbx_description
1 polymer ?
#
loop_
_entity_poly.entity_id
_entity_poly.type
_entity_poly.pdbx_seq_one_letter_code
_entity_poly.pdbx_strand_id
1 'polypeptide(L)'
;MSEPTFAPRLNHVAITMPPGELDDAARVEIKDFYGDVFSWFEGDNSGESGNPLILMTGQMQFVYLLPGDPALECPRLDHFGLEVSSVAEIEEIVAKAKTWQEKDDRVQIIDVKARSSEGPRGQYVLTSAYIGFLLPMMVELQHLHVDLA
;
A
#
# COMPACT_ATOMS: atom_id res chain seq x y z
N MET A 1 -31.13 1.31 -23.66
CA MET A 1 -29.95 1.96 -23.06
C MET A 1 -28.94 0.87 -22.79
N SER A 2 -27.76 0.95 -23.35
CA SER A 2 -26.69 0.03 -22.99
C SER A 2 -26.23 0.34 -21.56
N GLU A 3 -26.08 -0.70 -20.74
CA GLU A 3 -25.48 -0.52 -19.42
C GLU A 3 -24.08 0.11 -19.56
N PRO A 4 -23.69 1.01 -18.64
CA PRO A 4 -22.35 1.58 -18.67
C PRO A 4 -21.32 0.47 -18.51
N THR A 5 -20.54 0.23 -19.55
CA THR A 5 -19.37 -0.66 -19.48
C THR A 5 -18.27 0.03 -18.67
N PHE A 6 -18.05 -0.42 -17.46
CA PHE A 6 -16.93 0.04 -16.66
C PHE A 6 -15.62 -0.50 -17.24
N ALA A 7 -14.61 0.35 -17.37
CA ALA A 7 -13.27 -0.10 -17.71
C ALA A 7 -12.75 -1.10 -16.64
N PRO A 8 -11.91 -2.06 -17.01
CA PRO A 8 -11.22 -2.90 -16.04
C PRO A 8 -10.49 -2.04 -15.00
N ARG A 9 -10.53 -2.45 -13.74
CA ARG A 9 -9.90 -1.74 -12.63
C ARG A 9 -8.77 -2.55 -12.04
N LEU A 10 -7.71 -1.86 -11.59
CA LEU A 10 -6.63 -2.49 -10.84
C LEU A 10 -7.20 -3.08 -9.55
N ASN A 11 -6.97 -4.37 -9.32
CA ASN A 11 -7.44 -5.05 -8.11
C ASN A 11 -6.34 -5.71 -7.30
N HIS A 12 -5.14 -5.90 -7.85
CA HIS A 12 -4.04 -6.44 -7.08
C HIS A 12 -2.67 -6.02 -7.66
N VAL A 13 -1.67 -6.16 -6.82
CA VAL A 13 -0.25 -6.05 -7.17
C VAL A 13 0.42 -7.34 -6.74
N ALA A 14 1.16 -7.98 -7.64
CA ALA A 14 1.96 -9.15 -7.35
C ALA A 14 3.45 -8.78 -7.31
N ILE A 15 4.13 -9.16 -6.24
CA ILE A 15 5.52 -8.80 -5.96
C ILE A 15 6.30 -10.08 -5.62
N THR A 16 7.35 -10.36 -6.37
CA THR A 16 8.27 -11.45 -6.04
C THR A 16 9.34 -10.94 -5.07
N MET A 17 9.48 -11.63 -3.95
CA MET A 17 10.45 -11.33 -2.90
C MET A 17 11.47 -12.47 -2.76
N PRO A 18 12.70 -12.18 -2.30
CA PRO A 18 13.65 -13.25 -1.98
C PRO A 18 13.01 -14.22 -0.98
N PRO A 19 13.17 -15.55 -1.15
CA PRO A 19 12.55 -16.52 -0.24
C PRO A 19 12.89 -16.32 1.22
N GLY A 20 14.13 -15.90 1.55
CA GLY A 20 14.55 -15.60 2.92
C GLY A 20 13.92 -14.35 3.53
N GLU A 21 13.38 -13.45 2.71
CA GLU A 21 12.64 -12.26 3.16
C GLU A 21 11.12 -12.49 3.22
N LEU A 22 10.68 -13.71 2.91
CA LEU A 22 9.29 -14.15 3.00
C LEU A 22 9.17 -15.51 3.71
N ASP A 23 10.08 -15.77 4.65
CA ASP A 23 10.01 -16.91 5.56
C ASP A 23 8.90 -16.72 6.62
N ASP A 24 8.68 -17.70 7.48
CA ASP A 24 7.60 -17.65 8.46
C ASP A 24 7.72 -16.47 9.43
N ALA A 25 8.95 -16.10 9.82
CA ALA A 25 9.20 -14.97 10.71
C ALA A 25 8.88 -13.63 10.00
N ALA A 26 9.38 -13.44 8.78
CA ALA A 26 9.12 -12.25 8.00
C ALA A 26 7.61 -12.08 7.70
N ARG A 27 6.89 -13.17 7.45
CA ARG A 27 5.45 -13.16 7.24
C ARG A 27 4.69 -12.64 8.46
N VAL A 28 5.11 -13.02 9.66
CA VAL A 28 4.52 -12.51 10.90
C VAL A 28 4.75 -11.01 11.01
N GLU A 29 5.98 -10.54 10.83
CA GLU A 29 6.32 -9.11 10.88
C GLU A 29 5.53 -8.29 9.85
N ILE A 30 5.43 -8.78 8.61
CA ILE A 30 4.66 -8.12 7.54
C ILE A 30 3.17 -8.05 7.92
N LYS A 31 2.57 -9.15 8.35
CA LYS A 31 1.16 -9.18 8.74
C LYS A 31 0.87 -8.26 9.92
N ASP A 32 1.72 -8.25 10.93
CA ASP A 32 1.55 -7.43 12.12
C ASP A 32 1.62 -5.93 11.77
N PHE A 33 2.63 -5.53 10.98
CA PHE A 33 2.77 -4.15 10.57
C PHE A 33 1.60 -3.68 9.68
N TYR A 34 1.36 -4.36 8.58
CA TYR A 34 0.31 -3.94 7.63
C TYR A 34 -1.11 -4.13 8.20
N GLY A 35 -1.29 -5.07 9.11
CA GLY A 35 -2.53 -5.24 9.87
C GLY A 35 -2.81 -4.07 10.81
N ASP A 36 -1.82 -3.66 11.59
CA ASP A 36 -1.98 -2.56 12.55
C ASP A 36 -2.06 -1.18 11.85
N VAL A 37 -1.17 -0.94 10.89
CA VAL A 37 -1.06 0.38 10.23
C VAL A 37 -2.16 0.61 9.20
N PHE A 38 -2.46 -0.38 8.35
CA PHE A 38 -3.37 -0.26 7.20
C PHE A 38 -4.67 -1.04 7.35
N SER A 39 -4.84 -1.79 8.43
CA SER A 39 -5.97 -2.71 8.62
C SER A 39 -6.07 -3.80 7.55
N TRP A 40 -4.94 -4.18 6.95
CA TRP A 40 -4.91 -5.30 6.02
C TRP A 40 -5.01 -6.63 6.78
N PHE A 41 -5.51 -7.64 6.11
CA PHE A 41 -5.65 -8.97 6.71
C PHE A 41 -5.22 -10.07 5.74
N GLU A 42 -4.82 -11.21 6.28
CA GLU A 42 -4.38 -12.36 5.49
C GLU A 42 -5.54 -12.98 4.71
N GLY A 43 -5.34 -13.23 3.42
CA GLY A 43 -6.32 -13.89 2.56
C GLY A 43 -6.34 -15.42 2.74
N ASP A 44 -7.46 -16.04 2.40
CA ASP A 44 -7.72 -17.46 2.64
C ASP A 44 -6.75 -18.43 1.94
N ASN A 45 -6.12 -18.00 0.84
CA ASN A 45 -5.16 -18.81 0.09
C ASN A 45 -3.70 -18.54 0.48
N SER A 46 -3.49 -17.77 1.51
CA SER A 46 -2.18 -17.52 2.08
C SER A 46 -1.74 -18.74 2.86
N GLY A 47 -0.50 -19.15 2.66
CA GLY A 47 0.01 -20.36 3.24
C GLY A 47 1.25 -20.16 4.09
N GLU A 48 1.85 -21.27 4.46
CA GLU A 48 3.12 -21.37 5.15
C GLU A 48 4.29 -20.92 4.25
N SER A 49 5.49 -20.87 4.80
CA SER A 49 6.74 -20.61 4.07
C SER A 49 6.82 -21.43 2.78
N GLY A 50 7.24 -20.78 1.70
CA GLY A 50 7.28 -21.35 0.36
C GLY A 50 6.01 -21.13 -0.48
N ASN A 51 4.90 -20.73 0.16
CA ASN A 51 3.66 -20.33 -0.51
C ASN A 51 3.55 -18.81 -0.61
N PRO A 52 2.70 -18.27 -1.49
CA PRO A 52 2.39 -16.84 -1.51
C PRO A 52 1.82 -16.35 -0.19
N LEU A 53 2.11 -15.09 0.18
CA LEU A 53 1.40 -14.37 1.23
C LEU A 53 0.44 -13.39 0.56
N ILE A 54 -0.84 -13.50 0.86
CA ILE A 54 -1.88 -12.63 0.31
C ILE A 54 -2.35 -11.70 1.41
N LEU A 55 -2.20 -10.40 1.20
CA LEU A 55 -2.68 -9.35 2.09
C LEU A 55 -3.88 -8.65 1.44
N MET A 56 -5.05 -8.87 1.99
CA MET A 56 -6.28 -8.21 1.54
C MET A 56 -6.24 -6.75 1.98
N THR A 57 -6.33 -5.84 1.02
CA THR A 57 -6.35 -4.39 1.24
C THR A 57 -7.77 -3.82 1.26
N GLY A 58 -8.73 -4.61 0.79
CA GLY A 58 -10.14 -4.27 0.71
C GLY A 58 -10.91 -5.42 0.09
N GLN A 59 -12.20 -5.20 -0.15
CA GLN A 59 -13.02 -6.21 -0.82
C GLN A 59 -12.54 -6.40 -2.27
N MET A 60 -12.10 -7.59 -2.61
CA MET A 60 -11.58 -7.96 -3.94
C MET A 60 -10.31 -7.20 -4.37
N GLN A 61 -9.58 -6.65 -3.40
CA GLN A 61 -8.30 -5.99 -3.63
C GLN A 61 -7.24 -6.57 -2.70
N PHE A 62 -6.02 -6.80 -3.23
CA PHE A 62 -4.97 -7.44 -2.44
C PHE A 62 -3.57 -7.17 -2.97
N VAL A 63 -2.60 -7.33 -2.09
CA VAL A 63 -1.18 -7.43 -2.42
C VAL A 63 -0.78 -8.91 -2.31
N TYR A 64 -0.13 -9.41 -3.36
CA TYR A 64 0.27 -10.80 -3.50
C TYR A 64 1.78 -10.89 -3.47
N LEU A 65 2.33 -11.44 -2.38
CA LEU A 65 3.78 -11.60 -2.21
C LEU A 65 4.17 -13.05 -2.53
N LEU A 66 5.09 -13.20 -3.48
CA LEU A 66 5.55 -14.51 -3.95
C LEU A 66 7.01 -14.71 -3.57
N PRO A 67 7.37 -15.84 -2.94
CA PRO A 67 8.79 -16.18 -2.81
C PRO A 67 9.36 -16.60 -4.16
N GLY A 68 10.49 -16.04 -4.56
CA GLY A 68 11.11 -16.39 -5.84
C GLY A 68 12.45 -15.71 -6.11
N ASP A 69 13.10 -16.19 -7.15
CA ASP A 69 14.36 -15.66 -7.67
C ASP A 69 14.30 -15.72 -9.22
N PRO A 70 14.55 -14.61 -9.95
CA PRO A 70 14.91 -13.30 -9.43
C PRO A 70 13.74 -12.62 -8.70
N ALA A 71 14.06 -11.87 -7.63
CA ALA A 71 13.11 -11.05 -6.90
C ALA A 71 13.00 -9.65 -7.50
N LEU A 72 11.94 -8.93 -7.16
CA LEU A 72 11.78 -7.54 -7.56
C LEU A 72 12.82 -6.66 -6.86
N GLU A 73 13.61 -5.96 -7.65
CA GLU A 73 14.46 -4.86 -7.22
C GLU A 73 13.97 -3.58 -7.91
N CYS A 74 13.70 -2.54 -7.14
CA CYS A 74 13.22 -1.27 -7.67
C CYS A 74 13.79 -0.07 -6.90
N PRO A 75 13.82 1.13 -7.52
CA PRO A 75 14.17 2.34 -6.81
C PRO A 75 13.29 2.56 -5.58
N ARG A 76 13.86 3.18 -4.55
CA ARG A 76 13.19 3.41 -3.26
C ARG A 76 11.83 4.11 -3.37
N LEU A 77 11.66 4.97 -4.36
CA LEU A 77 10.42 5.74 -4.55
C LEU A 77 9.38 5.03 -5.43
N ASP A 78 9.70 3.84 -5.94
CA ASP A 78 8.69 3.03 -6.62
C ASP A 78 7.65 2.57 -5.60
N HIS A 79 6.39 2.74 -5.97
CA HIS A 79 5.27 2.56 -5.08
C HIS A 79 4.02 2.11 -5.84
N PHE A 80 3.05 1.63 -5.09
CA PHE A 80 1.68 1.54 -5.53
C PHE A 80 0.79 2.37 -4.61
N GLY A 81 -0.27 2.94 -5.16
CA GLY A 81 -1.11 3.90 -4.45
C GLY A 81 -2.45 3.33 -4.03
N LEU A 82 -2.90 3.76 -2.84
CA LEU A 82 -4.22 3.50 -2.30
C LEU A 82 -4.97 4.82 -2.18
N GLU A 83 -6.18 4.86 -2.71
CA GLU A 83 -7.09 5.97 -2.45
C GLU A 83 -7.67 5.85 -1.04
N VAL A 84 -7.69 6.95 -0.31
CA VAL A 84 -8.34 7.07 0.99
C VAL A 84 -9.42 8.15 0.96
N SER A 85 -10.38 8.04 1.86
CA SER A 85 -11.58 8.88 1.84
C SER A 85 -11.37 10.30 2.39
N SER A 86 -10.30 10.52 3.17
CA SER A 86 -10.01 11.82 3.78
C SER A 86 -8.53 12.01 4.09
N VAL A 87 -8.14 13.27 4.27
CA VAL A 87 -6.80 13.63 4.77
C VAL A 87 -6.61 13.13 6.20
N ALA A 88 -7.64 13.16 7.03
CA ALA A 88 -7.58 12.66 8.42
C ALA A 88 -7.22 11.16 8.47
N GLU A 89 -7.70 10.37 7.51
CA GLU A 89 -7.33 8.95 7.38
C GLU A 89 -5.85 8.76 7.06
N ILE A 90 -5.27 9.60 6.17
CA ILE A 90 -3.82 9.59 5.91
C ILE A 90 -3.04 9.90 7.20
N GLU A 91 -3.44 10.94 7.92
CA GLU A 91 -2.77 11.37 9.16
C GLU A 91 -2.81 10.28 10.24
N GLU A 92 -3.93 9.59 10.39
CA GLU A 92 -4.08 8.48 11.33
C GLU A 92 -3.16 7.31 10.98
N ILE A 93 -3.13 6.90 9.72
CA ILE A 93 -2.28 5.80 9.25
C ILE A 93 -0.79 6.16 9.42
N VAL A 94 -0.40 7.38 9.07
CA VAL A 94 0.98 7.87 9.26
C VAL A 94 1.36 7.91 10.74
N ALA A 95 0.44 8.31 11.64
CA ALA A 95 0.70 8.30 13.08
C ALA A 95 0.97 6.87 13.61
N LYS A 96 0.22 5.88 13.16
CA LYS A 96 0.49 4.46 13.48
C LYS A 96 1.86 4.01 12.97
N ALA A 97 2.19 4.35 11.73
CA ALA A 97 3.49 4.01 11.15
C ALA A 97 4.65 4.67 11.93
N LYS A 98 4.51 5.90 12.38
CA LYS A 98 5.50 6.59 13.24
C LYS A 98 5.70 5.87 14.58
N THR A 99 4.64 5.36 15.20
CA THR A 99 4.73 4.55 16.43
C THR A 99 5.51 3.25 16.20
N TRP A 100 5.36 2.64 15.04
CA TRP A 100 6.19 1.49 14.64
C TRP A 100 7.65 1.89 14.39
N GLN A 101 7.88 3.01 13.72
CA GLN A 101 9.23 3.51 13.42
C GLN A 101 10.06 3.79 14.68
N GLU A 102 9.43 4.18 15.79
CA GLU A 102 10.11 4.35 17.10
C GLU A 102 10.72 3.04 17.62
N LYS A 103 10.21 1.89 17.20
CA LYS A 103 10.62 0.55 17.65
C LYS A 103 11.42 -0.20 16.59
N ASP A 104 11.26 0.14 15.32
CA ASP A 104 11.86 -0.55 14.19
C ASP A 104 12.27 0.44 13.11
N ASP A 105 13.58 0.64 12.96
CA ASP A 105 14.18 1.60 12.02
C ASP A 105 14.05 1.18 10.54
N ARG A 106 13.58 -0.02 10.26
CA ARG A 106 13.25 -0.48 8.91
C ARG A 106 11.98 0.17 8.36
N VAL A 107 11.13 0.74 9.21
CA VAL A 107 9.96 1.49 8.78
C VAL A 107 10.39 2.80 8.13
N GLN A 108 9.96 3.01 6.89
CA GLN A 108 10.25 4.21 6.11
C GLN A 108 8.99 5.04 5.94
N ILE A 109 9.08 6.34 6.14
CA ILE A 109 7.96 7.27 6.03
C ILE A 109 8.40 8.49 5.23
N ILE A 110 7.60 8.85 4.21
CA ILE A 110 7.59 10.19 3.61
C ILE A 110 6.31 10.83 4.09
N ASP A 111 6.44 11.84 4.92
CA ASP A 111 5.33 12.44 5.68
C ASP A 111 4.28 13.12 4.78
N VAL A 112 3.15 13.42 5.35
CA VAL A 112 1.99 14.01 4.66
C VAL A 112 2.38 15.29 3.95
N LYS A 113 2.02 15.37 2.67
CA LYS A 113 2.24 16.55 1.82
C LYS A 113 1.05 16.78 0.92
N ALA A 114 0.59 18.03 0.90
CA ALA A 114 -0.43 18.50 -0.03
C ALA A 114 0.20 19.25 -1.22
N ARG A 115 -0.34 19.03 -2.40
CA ARG A 115 0.03 19.73 -3.65
C ARG A 115 -1.25 20.21 -4.33
N SER A 116 -1.28 21.50 -4.66
CA SER A 116 -2.37 22.08 -5.45
C SER A 116 -1.98 22.18 -6.92
N SER A 117 -2.93 21.94 -7.81
CA SER A 117 -2.74 22.09 -9.24
C SER A 117 -4.05 22.50 -9.92
N GLU A 118 -3.94 23.07 -11.11
CA GLU A 118 -5.09 23.35 -11.97
C GLU A 118 -5.17 22.29 -13.08
N GLY A 119 -6.36 21.79 -13.29
CA GLY A 119 -6.67 20.84 -14.35
C GLY A 119 -7.88 21.28 -15.18
N PRO A 120 -8.23 20.52 -16.23
CA PRO A 120 -9.35 20.86 -17.12
C PRO A 120 -10.73 20.93 -16.41
N ARG A 121 -10.82 20.38 -15.20
CA ARG A 121 -12.05 20.31 -14.41
C ARG A 121 -12.08 21.26 -13.20
N GLY A 122 -11.08 22.13 -13.06
CA GLY A 122 -10.95 23.04 -11.93
C GLY A 122 -9.66 22.84 -11.15
N GLN A 123 -9.61 23.42 -9.96
CA GLN A 123 -8.49 23.24 -9.05
C GLN A 123 -8.63 21.93 -8.27
N TYR A 124 -7.52 21.27 -8.02
CA TYR A 124 -7.48 20.10 -7.17
C TYR A 124 -6.33 20.16 -6.16
N VAL A 125 -6.55 19.54 -5.02
CA VAL A 125 -5.53 19.33 -3.98
C VAL A 125 -5.30 17.83 -3.84
N LEU A 126 -4.07 17.41 -4.08
CA LEU A 126 -3.63 16.05 -3.86
C LEU A 126 -2.83 16.01 -2.56
N THR A 127 -3.33 15.26 -1.59
CA THR A 127 -2.62 14.97 -0.34
C THR A 127 -2.14 13.55 -0.36
N SER A 128 -0.85 13.34 -0.08
CA SER A 128 -0.26 12.00 -0.06
C SER A 128 0.78 11.83 1.04
N ALA A 129 1.02 10.57 1.40
CA ALA A 129 2.11 10.11 2.24
C ALA A 129 2.58 8.75 1.75
N TYR A 130 3.82 8.37 2.06
CA TYR A 130 4.39 7.09 1.64
C TYR A 130 4.90 6.34 2.86
N ILE A 131 4.61 5.06 2.93
CA ILE A 131 5.03 4.18 4.02
C ILE A 131 5.61 2.90 3.41
N GLY A 132 6.78 2.49 3.89
CA GLY A 132 7.44 1.25 3.48
C GLY A 132 7.92 0.45 4.67
N PHE A 133 7.72 -0.86 4.62
CA PHE A 133 8.24 -1.80 5.60
C PHE A 133 8.36 -3.19 4.98
N LEU A 134 9.57 -3.72 4.90
CA LEU A 134 9.93 -5.05 4.39
C LEU A 134 9.54 -5.37 2.94
N LEU A 135 8.61 -4.66 2.33
CA LEU A 135 8.29 -4.80 0.91
C LEU A 135 9.29 -4.02 0.04
N PRO A 136 9.60 -4.49 -1.17
CA PRO A 136 10.51 -3.76 -2.08
C PRO A 136 9.92 -2.45 -2.62
N MET A 137 8.61 -2.28 -2.57
CA MET A 137 7.90 -1.05 -2.96
C MET A 137 7.29 -0.37 -1.74
N MET A 138 7.19 0.96 -1.79
CA MET A 138 6.42 1.72 -0.80
C MET A 138 4.93 1.67 -1.12
N VAL A 139 4.11 1.95 -0.11
CA VAL A 139 2.67 2.17 -0.25
C VAL A 139 2.41 3.67 -0.17
N GLU A 140 1.82 4.24 -1.22
CA GLU A 140 1.33 5.62 -1.19
C GLU A 140 -0.12 5.64 -0.69
N LEU A 141 -0.41 6.53 0.23
CA LEU A 141 -1.78 6.92 0.58
C LEU A 141 -2.10 8.21 -0.15
N GLN A 142 -3.24 8.28 -0.81
CA GLN A 142 -3.59 9.41 -1.65
C GLN A 142 -5.05 9.84 -1.44
N HIS A 143 -5.25 11.13 -1.18
CA HIS A 143 -6.57 11.76 -1.17
C HIS A 143 -6.59 12.89 -2.18
N LEU A 144 -7.55 12.84 -3.10
CA LEU A 144 -7.76 13.86 -4.12
C LEU A 144 -9.04 14.63 -3.81
N HIS A 145 -8.91 15.92 -3.53
CA HIS A 145 -10.02 16.86 -3.44
C HIS A 145 -10.09 17.70 -4.71
N VAL A 146 -11.25 17.75 -5.33
CA VAL A 146 -11.50 18.52 -6.56
C VAL A 146 -12.56 19.57 -6.27
N ASP A 147 -12.17 20.83 -6.36
CA ASP A 147 -13.11 21.94 -6.36
C ASP A 147 -13.68 22.08 -7.78
N LEU A 148 -14.90 21.59 -7.96
CA LEU A 148 -15.63 21.77 -9.20
C LEU A 148 -16.08 23.24 -9.28
N ALA A 149 -15.62 23.94 -10.30
CA ALA A 149 -16.03 25.31 -10.60
C ALA A 149 -17.47 25.38 -11.13
#